data_016ade70abdf0faa307bc60bda16c533
#
_entry.id   016ade70abdf0faa307bc60bda16c533
#
_cell.length_a   1.000
_cell.length_b   1.000
_cell.length_c   1.000
_cell.angle_alpha   90.00
_cell.angle_beta   90.00
_cell.angle_gamma   90.00
#
_symmetry.space_group_name_H-M   'P 1'
#
loop_
_entity.id
_entity.type
_entity.pdbx_description
1 polymer ?
#
loop_
_entity_poly.entity_id
_entity_poly.type
_entity_poly.pdbx_seq_one_letter_code
_entity_poly.pdbx_strand_id
1 'polypeptide(L)'
;PLPEVLGGLVWPPDAGRVTAVPVTSEASAAPAPVGALPTVDVVTESTAVVLADRPVIPLTAWLSDVLRTTTGFGAALHIVTPAHCRLSLPLRTVLTGAPNRWVVQDPEGGYYDGLSGAVLSWQDGTFAAARDAAGQPRAAAAFVRADGAEAGEHRLTVQFRTEHPAEGELLLGRSVEAAWRALTGEPPAGWGTAEPVNLPWSPRQLTDLARSRVPEPTLLTVVGAGALAVVRVTRTAAGVEEDVTLTLGYGPGDPAPLDALPALAGTLADGHGLVSMLASVGPGGRDLNVSPRFGRPPLPVAFALGGAGVAEATLTHARRPPLALRPSTIGPARRPGLYYPLGDGTDPAGWDTLSTLLAHLRTTV
;
A
#
# COMPACT_ATOMS: atom_id res chain seq x y z
N PRO A 1 9.41 -16.83 8.11
CA PRO A 1 9.06 -16.54 9.50
C PRO A 1 7.97 -15.47 9.58
N LEU A 2 7.07 -15.55 10.59
CA LEU A 2 5.96 -14.62 10.80
C LEU A 2 6.32 -13.11 10.68
N PRO A 3 7.52 -12.63 11.07
CA PRO A 3 7.93 -11.24 10.85
C PRO A 3 7.96 -10.80 9.39
N GLU A 4 8.34 -11.67 8.46
CA GLU A 4 8.35 -11.36 7.02
C GLU A 4 6.95 -11.35 6.42
N VAL A 5 6.07 -12.25 6.90
CA VAL A 5 4.67 -12.32 6.49
C VAL A 5 3.92 -11.03 6.84
N LEU A 6 4.24 -10.40 7.97
CA LEU A 6 3.59 -9.20 8.46
C LEU A 6 4.28 -7.89 8.02
N GLY A 7 5.51 -7.97 7.51
CA GLY A 7 6.31 -6.81 7.09
C GLY A 7 5.78 -6.05 5.87
N GLY A 8 4.87 -6.66 5.10
CA GLY A 8 4.21 -6.01 3.95
C GLY A 8 2.88 -5.33 4.28
N LEU A 9 2.35 -5.50 5.50
CA LEU A 9 1.17 -4.78 5.93
C LEU A 9 1.58 -3.32 6.22
N VAL A 10 0.99 -2.37 5.50
CA VAL A 10 1.22 -0.94 5.73
C VAL A 10 0.69 -0.58 7.11
N TRP A 11 1.61 -0.46 8.08
CA TRP A 11 1.32 -0.05 9.45
C TRP A 11 1.00 1.45 9.49
N PRO A 12 0.14 1.93 10.37
CA PRO A 12 -0.07 3.36 10.56
C PRO A 12 1.26 4.05 10.93
N PRO A 13 1.48 5.31 10.55
CA PRO A 13 2.78 5.98 10.57
C PRO A 13 3.48 6.10 11.93
N ASP A 14 2.85 5.75 13.04
CA ASP A 14 3.40 5.89 14.40
C ASP A 14 3.98 4.60 15.02
N ALA A 15 3.96 3.47 14.32
CA ALA A 15 4.52 2.21 14.84
C ALA A 15 5.91 1.94 14.26
N GLY A 16 6.92 2.47 14.92
CA GLY A 16 8.32 2.08 14.99
C GLY A 16 9.01 1.55 13.73
N ARG A 17 9.98 2.32 13.24
CA ARG A 17 11.13 2.00 12.34
C ARG A 17 11.16 0.60 11.74
N VAL A 18 10.83 0.51 10.47
CA VAL A 18 11.33 -0.58 9.62
C VAL A 18 12.77 -0.23 9.24
N THR A 19 13.73 -0.99 9.74
CA THR A 19 15.13 -0.93 9.30
C THR A 19 15.22 -1.45 7.89
N ALA A 20 15.66 -0.61 6.96
CA ALA A 20 16.01 -1.02 5.61
C ALA A 20 17.17 -2.03 5.69
N VAL A 21 16.99 -3.21 5.09
CA VAL A 21 18.06 -4.18 4.88
C VAL A 21 18.91 -3.66 3.72
N PRO A 22 20.22 -3.48 3.87
CA PRO A 22 21.08 -3.05 2.77
C PRO A 22 21.18 -4.15 1.73
N VAL A 23 20.74 -3.86 0.51
CA VAL A 23 21.03 -4.70 -0.65
C VAL A 23 22.47 -4.41 -1.06
N THR A 24 23.36 -5.37 -0.87
CA THR A 24 24.71 -5.34 -1.46
C THR A 24 24.58 -5.60 -2.95
N SER A 25 24.74 -4.56 -3.76
CA SER A 25 24.80 -4.65 -5.21
C SER A 25 26.25 -4.75 -5.66
N GLU A 26 26.59 -5.83 -6.35
CA GLU A 26 27.82 -5.90 -7.14
C GLU A 26 27.68 -5.11 -8.44
N ALA A 27 28.70 -4.36 -8.71
CA ALA A 27 29.07 -3.55 -9.87
C ALA A 27 28.15 -3.63 -11.12
N SER A 28 27.34 -2.62 -11.30
CA SER A 28 26.80 -2.16 -12.58
C SER A 28 27.45 -0.82 -12.95
N ALA A 29 27.57 -0.55 -14.27
CA ALA A 29 28.17 0.65 -14.82
C ALA A 29 27.76 1.94 -14.08
N ALA A 30 28.72 2.86 -13.93
CA ALA A 30 28.51 4.13 -13.24
C ALA A 30 27.25 4.83 -13.76
N PRO A 31 26.30 5.16 -12.88
CA PRO A 31 25.04 5.76 -13.27
C PRO A 31 25.28 7.17 -13.88
N ALA A 32 24.52 7.50 -14.92
CA ALA A 32 24.54 8.85 -15.50
C ALA A 32 24.08 9.88 -14.43
N PRO A 33 24.70 11.08 -14.36
CA PRO A 33 24.34 12.04 -13.32
C PRO A 33 22.85 12.45 -13.41
N VAL A 34 22.23 12.69 -12.27
CA VAL A 34 20.80 13.08 -12.13
C VAL A 34 20.44 14.30 -13.01
N GLY A 35 21.43 15.10 -13.40
CA GLY A 35 21.28 16.21 -14.35
C GLY A 35 20.84 15.84 -15.79
N ALA A 36 20.70 14.54 -16.10
CA ALA A 36 20.21 14.07 -17.41
C ALA A 36 18.68 13.87 -17.48
N LEU A 37 17.89 14.25 -16.45
CA LEU A 37 16.44 14.17 -16.45
C LEU A 37 15.82 15.49 -16.94
N PRO A 38 15.44 15.63 -18.22
CA PRO A 38 15.03 16.91 -18.80
C PRO A 38 13.69 17.45 -18.30
N THR A 39 12.98 16.69 -17.45
CA THR A 39 11.63 16.98 -16.96
C THR A 39 11.58 17.26 -15.46
N VAL A 40 12.74 17.34 -14.80
CA VAL A 40 12.85 17.66 -13.37
C VAL A 40 13.15 19.15 -13.23
N ASP A 41 12.37 19.85 -12.40
CA ASP A 41 12.47 21.32 -12.26
C ASP A 41 13.71 21.74 -11.47
N VAL A 42 14.08 20.98 -10.41
CA VAL A 42 15.28 21.22 -9.60
C VAL A 42 15.97 19.89 -9.32
N VAL A 43 17.29 19.86 -9.49
CA VAL A 43 18.13 18.71 -9.17
C VAL A 43 19.24 19.16 -8.23
N THR A 44 19.40 18.44 -7.11
CA THR A 44 20.50 18.59 -6.16
C THR A 44 21.26 17.26 -6.05
N GLU A 45 22.28 17.20 -5.21
CA GLU A 45 23.02 15.95 -4.97
C GLU A 45 22.15 14.85 -4.37
N SER A 46 21.12 15.22 -3.57
CA SER A 46 20.29 14.28 -2.81
C SER A 46 18.82 14.24 -3.22
N THR A 47 18.36 15.17 -4.08
CA THR A 47 16.93 15.35 -4.33
C THR A 47 16.64 15.81 -5.76
N ALA A 48 15.67 15.19 -6.39
CA ALA A 48 15.01 15.67 -7.59
C ALA A 48 13.64 16.25 -7.22
N VAL A 49 13.35 17.48 -7.65
CA VAL A 49 12.08 18.18 -7.36
C VAL A 49 11.29 18.33 -8.65
N VAL A 50 10.02 17.95 -8.60
CA VAL A 50 9.04 18.13 -9.65
C VAL A 50 7.94 19.07 -9.15
N LEU A 51 7.67 20.14 -9.88
CA LEU A 51 6.57 21.06 -9.63
C LEU A 51 5.34 20.60 -10.42
N ALA A 52 4.22 20.38 -9.74
CA ALA A 52 3.01 19.93 -10.38
C ALA A 52 1.78 20.71 -9.87
N ASP A 53 1.02 21.26 -10.80
CA ASP A 53 -0.23 22.00 -10.51
C ASP A 53 -1.36 21.44 -11.37
N ARG A 54 -1.97 20.36 -10.90
CA ARG A 54 -3.13 19.70 -11.52
C ARG A 54 -4.09 19.24 -10.43
N PRO A 55 -5.40 19.21 -10.68
CA PRO A 55 -6.38 18.75 -9.68
C PRO A 55 -6.08 17.34 -9.11
N VAL A 56 -5.57 16.44 -9.95
CA VAL A 56 -5.07 15.12 -9.56
C VAL A 56 -3.72 14.88 -10.21
N ILE A 57 -2.74 14.49 -9.40
CA ILE A 57 -1.40 14.10 -9.84
C ILE A 57 -1.36 12.56 -9.92
N PRO A 58 -1.32 11.97 -11.13
CA PRO A 58 -1.24 10.53 -11.31
C PRO A 58 0.22 10.04 -11.36
N LEU A 59 0.43 8.75 -11.10
CA LEU A 59 1.72 8.07 -11.33
C LEU A 59 1.91 7.87 -12.83
N THR A 60 2.31 8.93 -13.55
CA THR A 60 2.57 8.86 -15.00
C THR A 60 3.81 8.02 -15.32
N ALA A 61 3.94 7.58 -16.57
CA ALA A 61 5.10 6.82 -17.02
C ALA A 61 6.42 7.57 -16.77
N TRP A 62 6.45 8.88 -17.04
CA TRP A 62 7.66 9.68 -16.81
C TRP A 62 7.95 9.89 -15.32
N LEU A 63 6.94 10.07 -14.44
CA LEU A 63 7.14 10.12 -12.98
C LEU A 63 7.66 8.78 -12.43
N SER A 64 7.14 7.67 -12.94
CA SER A 64 7.64 6.34 -12.63
C SER A 64 9.11 6.17 -13.03
N ASP A 65 9.49 6.71 -14.19
CA ASP A 65 10.87 6.68 -14.67
C ASP A 65 11.80 7.59 -13.86
N VAL A 66 11.35 8.80 -13.51
CA VAL A 66 12.07 9.70 -12.59
C VAL A 66 12.30 9.02 -11.25
N LEU A 67 11.25 8.42 -10.67
CA LEU A 67 11.34 7.72 -9.37
C LEU A 67 12.36 6.58 -9.43
N ARG A 68 12.32 5.75 -10.48
CA ARG A 68 13.27 4.65 -10.68
C ARG A 68 14.71 5.16 -10.80
N THR A 69 14.90 6.23 -11.54
CA THR A 69 16.22 6.84 -11.76
C THR A 69 16.76 7.44 -10.45
N THR A 70 15.96 8.24 -9.72
CA THR A 70 16.38 8.84 -8.45
C THR A 70 16.70 7.77 -7.41
N THR A 71 15.88 6.71 -7.32
CA THR A 71 16.15 5.58 -6.43
C THR A 71 17.48 4.89 -6.75
N GLY A 72 17.79 4.70 -8.04
CA GLY A 72 19.06 4.12 -8.48
C GLY A 72 20.30 4.94 -8.09
N PHE A 73 20.15 6.25 -7.90
CA PHE A 73 21.21 7.16 -7.42
C PHE A 73 21.22 7.36 -5.90
N GLY A 74 20.27 6.78 -5.16
CA GLY A 74 20.07 7.05 -3.74
C GLY A 74 19.52 8.46 -3.46
N ALA A 75 18.96 9.13 -4.46
CA ALA A 75 18.33 10.44 -4.32
C ALA A 75 16.81 10.33 -4.05
N ALA A 76 16.25 11.36 -3.40
CA ALA A 76 14.82 11.46 -3.15
C ALA A 76 14.07 12.10 -4.33
N LEU A 77 12.82 11.68 -4.55
CA LEU A 77 11.87 12.40 -5.39
C LEU A 77 10.93 13.22 -4.51
N HIS A 78 10.93 14.54 -4.68
CA HIS A 78 9.99 15.44 -4.04
C HIS A 78 9.02 16.02 -5.09
N ILE A 79 7.72 15.81 -4.90
CA ILE A 79 6.69 16.40 -5.76
C ILE A 79 6.08 17.57 -5.00
N VAL A 80 6.24 18.78 -5.52
CA VAL A 80 5.72 20.02 -4.93
C VAL A 80 4.42 20.41 -5.62
N THR A 81 3.37 20.62 -4.84
CA THR A 81 2.05 20.96 -5.35
C THR A 81 1.38 22.07 -4.53
N PRO A 82 0.45 22.85 -5.11
CA PRO A 82 -0.52 23.63 -4.34
C PRO A 82 -1.42 22.74 -3.47
N ALA A 83 -2.04 23.33 -2.44
CA ALA A 83 -2.89 22.61 -1.48
C ALA A 83 -4.23 22.09 -2.05
N HIS A 84 -4.64 22.54 -3.24
CA HIS A 84 -5.85 22.04 -3.90
C HIS A 84 -5.63 20.74 -4.68
N CYS A 85 -4.37 20.37 -4.93
CA CYS A 85 -4.02 19.14 -5.64
C CYS A 85 -4.27 17.90 -4.79
N ARG A 86 -4.58 16.79 -5.45
CA ARG A 86 -4.71 15.46 -4.85
C ARG A 86 -3.79 14.48 -5.54
N LEU A 87 -3.39 13.43 -4.85
CA LEU A 87 -2.64 12.33 -5.46
C LEU A 87 -3.56 11.17 -5.82
N SER A 88 -3.25 10.48 -6.91
CA SER A 88 -3.80 9.14 -7.12
C SER A 88 -3.26 8.15 -6.09
N LEU A 89 -3.98 7.05 -5.80
CA LEU A 89 -3.50 6.01 -4.88
C LEU A 89 -2.18 5.36 -5.34
N PRO A 90 -1.94 5.07 -6.63
CA PRO A 90 -0.66 4.57 -7.09
C PRO A 90 0.49 5.53 -6.76
N LEU A 91 0.32 6.83 -7.04
CA LEU A 91 1.36 7.81 -6.74
C LEU A 91 1.57 7.95 -5.23
N ARG A 92 0.49 8.02 -4.44
CA ARG A 92 0.60 8.02 -2.97
C ARG A 92 1.41 6.83 -2.47
N THR A 93 1.17 5.63 -3.00
CA THR A 93 1.85 4.40 -2.57
C THR A 93 3.36 4.48 -2.76
N VAL A 94 3.82 5.01 -3.89
CA VAL A 94 5.27 5.12 -4.15
C VAL A 94 5.94 6.29 -3.43
N LEU A 95 5.17 7.29 -2.97
CA LEU A 95 5.66 8.39 -2.14
C LEU A 95 5.58 8.10 -0.64
N THR A 96 4.99 6.98 -0.24
CA THR A 96 4.91 6.61 1.18
C THR A 96 6.27 6.17 1.70
N GLY A 97 6.74 6.85 2.73
CA GLY A 97 8.02 6.57 3.37
C GLY A 97 9.19 7.37 2.79
N ALA A 98 10.23 7.58 3.64
CA ALA A 98 11.45 8.25 3.21
C ALA A 98 12.19 7.42 2.14
N PRO A 99 12.93 8.09 1.23
CA PRO A 99 13.24 9.53 1.22
C PRO A 99 12.25 10.37 0.41
N ASN A 100 11.31 9.76 -0.33
CA ASN A 100 10.38 10.47 -1.22
C ASN A 100 9.37 11.29 -0.42
N ARG A 101 8.85 12.40 -1.01
CA ARG A 101 7.89 13.28 -0.34
C ARG A 101 6.87 13.87 -1.29
N TRP A 102 5.67 14.05 -0.77
CA TRP A 102 4.70 14.98 -1.31
C TRP A 102 4.80 16.30 -0.54
N VAL A 103 5.35 17.32 -1.16
CA VAL A 103 5.54 18.65 -0.57
C VAL A 103 4.37 19.52 -1.00
N VAL A 104 3.63 20.08 -0.07
CA VAL A 104 2.47 20.91 -0.33
C VAL A 104 2.75 22.35 0.07
N GLN A 105 2.44 23.29 -0.80
CA GLN A 105 2.51 24.72 -0.50
C GLN A 105 1.37 25.08 0.45
N ASP A 106 1.71 25.60 1.64
CA ASP A 106 0.72 26.09 2.58
C ASP A 106 0.16 27.43 2.07
N PRO A 107 -1.17 27.60 1.97
CA PRO A 107 -1.78 28.87 1.58
C PRO A 107 -1.38 30.04 2.50
N GLU A 108 -1.05 29.79 3.75
CA GLU A 108 -0.60 30.80 4.73
C GLU A 108 0.92 31.04 4.68
N GLY A 109 1.64 30.33 3.80
CA GLY A 109 3.09 30.43 3.57
C GLY A 109 3.87 29.27 4.11
N GLY A 110 4.93 28.90 3.38
CA GLY A 110 5.78 27.73 3.68
C GLY A 110 5.31 26.44 3.02
N TYR A 111 5.75 25.32 3.57
CA TYR A 111 5.51 23.99 3.00
C TYR A 111 5.20 22.98 4.11
N TYR A 112 4.46 21.94 3.76
CA TYR A 112 4.24 20.78 4.62
C TYR A 112 4.22 19.47 3.81
N ASP A 113 4.46 18.37 4.48
CA ASP A 113 4.36 17.04 3.88
C ASP A 113 2.88 16.65 3.76
N GLY A 114 2.41 16.41 2.55
CA GLY A 114 1.00 16.14 2.25
C GLY A 114 0.48 14.81 2.79
N LEU A 115 1.36 13.90 3.24
CA LEU A 115 0.97 12.61 3.80
C LEU A 115 1.02 12.58 5.33
N SER A 116 1.99 13.29 5.94
CA SER A 116 2.18 13.31 7.40
C SER A 116 1.77 14.61 8.06
N GLY A 117 1.61 15.68 7.28
CA GLY A 117 1.32 17.02 7.81
C GLY A 117 2.51 17.73 8.44
N ALA A 118 3.70 17.12 8.44
CA ALA A 118 4.88 17.74 9.03
C ALA A 118 5.26 19.03 8.28
N VAL A 119 5.45 20.14 9.00
CA VAL A 119 5.97 21.39 8.43
C VAL A 119 7.34 21.13 7.83
N LEU A 120 7.56 21.59 6.61
CA LEU A 120 8.82 21.39 5.87
C LEU A 120 9.53 22.73 5.65
N SER A 121 10.86 22.67 5.61
CA SER A 121 11.72 23.76 5.16
C SER A 121 12.75 23.25 4.17
N TRP A 122 13.08 24.08 3.19
CA TRP A 122 14.16 23.78 2.26
C TRP A 122 15.51 23.99 2.94
N GLN A 123 16.31 22.95 3.09
CA GLN A 123 17.62 22.97 3.75
C GLN A 123 18.57 22.03 3.02
N ASP A 124 19.77 22.47 2.77
CA ASP A 124 20.85 21.66 2.16
C ASP A 124 20.43 20.89 0.90
N GLY A 125 19.63 21.54 0.07
CA GLY A 125 19.17 20.96 -1.20
C GLY A 125 18.05 19.93 -1.09
N THR A 126 17.32 19.88 0.05
CA THR A 126 16.18 18.98 0.24
C THR A 126 15.10 19.61 1.12
N PHE A 127 13.86 19.11 1.04
CA PHE A 127 12.82 19.45 2.01
C PHE A 127 12.96 18.54 3.24
N ALA A 128 13.24 19.15 4.38
CA ALA A 128 13.36 18.48 5.67
C ALA A 128 12.26 18.91 6.64
N ALA A 129 11.83 17.98 7.53
CA ALA A 129 10.84 18.29 8.56
C ALA A 129 11.39 19.28 9.57
N ALA A 130 10.69 20.41 9.76
CA ALA A 130 10.99 21.37 10.80
C ALA A 130 10.63 20.76 12.16
N ARG A 131 11.55 20.88 13.11
CA ARG A 131 11.37 20.39 14.48
C ARG A 131 11.15 21.54 15.44
N ASP A 132 10.35 21.33 16.47
CA ASP A 132 10.18 22.27 17.58
C ASP A 132 11.36 22.20 18.56
N ALA A 133 11.29 23.00 19.62
CA ALA A 133 12.32 23.01 20.67
C ALA A 133 12.48 21.67 21.41
N ALA A 134 11.47 20.79 21.35
CA ALA A 134 11.51 19.45 21.93
C ALA A 134 11.97 18.39 20.91
N GLY A 135 12.34 18.81 19.68
CA GLY A 135 12.78 17.91 18.62
C GLY A 135 11.65 17.17 17.90
N GLN A 136 10.38 17.51 18.16
CA GLN A 136 9.23 16.89 17.53
C GLN A 136 8.86 17.58 16.20
N PRO A 137 8.38 16.84 15.18
CA PRO A 137 7.86 17.44 13.96
C PRO A 137 6.64 18.34 14.29
N ARG A 138 6.62 19.55 13.73
CA ARG A 138 5.46 20.43 13.83
C ARG A 138 4.44 20.03 12.77
N ALA A 139 3.16 19.94 13.16
CA ALA A 139 2.07 19.75 12.20
C ALA A 139 1.60 21.09 11.62
N ALA A 140 1.36 21.12 10.31
CA ALA A 140 0.79 22.28 9.62
C ALA A 140 -0.70 22.47 9.95
N ALA A 141 -1.12 23.70 10.24
CA ALA A 141 -2.52 24.00 10.53
C ALA A 141 -3.43 23.67 9.33
N ALA A 142 -2.96 23.93 8.11
CA ALA A 142 -3.69 23.62 6.89
C ALA A 142 -3.94 22.11 6.72
N PHE A 143 -3.00 21.25 7.17
CA PHE A 143 -3.17 19.80 7.13
C PHE A 143 -4.24 19.30 8.11
N VAL A 144 -4.29 19.87 9.31
CA VAL A 144 -5.20 19.43 10.39
C VAL A 144 -6.63 19.95 10.19
N ARG A 145 -6.79 21.03 9.40
CA ARG A 145 -8.10 21.65 9.16
C ARG A 145 -9.02 20.68 8.40
N ALA A 146 -10.12 20.30 9.03
CA ALA A 146 -11.11 19.42 8.42
C ALA A 146 -11.87 20.14 7.29
N ASP A 147 -11.87 19.56 6.10
CA ASP A 147 -12.80 19.94 5.04
C ASP A 147 -13.98 18.97 5.02
N GLY A 148 -15.20 19.48 4.97
CA GLY A 148 -16.41 18.66 4.82
C GLY A 148 -16.59 18.04 3.44
N ALA A 149 -15.59 18.13 2.54
CA ALA A 149 -15.72 17.74 1.14
C ALA A 149 -15.94 16.22 0.91
N GLU A 150 -15.57 15.39 1.87
CA GLU A 150 -15.72 13.92 1.80
C GLU A 150 -16.70 13.40 2.88
N ALA A 151 -17.63 14.25 3.35
CA ALA A 151 -18.52 13.90 4.46
C ALA A 151 -19.37 12.67 4.14
N GLY A 152 -19.12 11.56 4.85
CA GLY A 152 -19.83 10.30 4.71
C GLY A 152 -19.27 9.35 3.64
N GLU A 153 -18.34 9.78 2.78
CA GLU A 153 -17.66 8.87 1.87
C GLU A 153 -16.64 8.01 2.63
N HIS A 154 -16.50 6.76 2.23
CA HIS A 154 -15.58 5.83 2.87
C HIS A 154 -14.99 4.82 1.89
N ARG A 155 -13.95 4.13 2.34
CA ARG A 155 -13.22 3.14 1.55
C ARG A 155 -13.09 1.83 2.30
N LEU A 156 -13.25 0.73 1.59
CA LEU A 156 -12.78 -0.58 2.00
C LEU A 156 -11.41 -0.81 1.33
N THR A 157 -10.40 -1.08 2.13
CA THR A 157 -9.07 -1.48 1.63
C THR A 157 -8.81 -2.91 2.07
N VAL A 158 -8.53 -3.78 1.10
CA VAL A 158 -8.13 -5.18 1.33
C VAL A 158 -6.68 -5.34 0.87
N GLN A 159 -5.80 -5.56 1.83
CA GLN A 159 -4.39 -5.84 1.60
C GLN A 159 -4.17 -7.34 1.77
N PHE A 160 -3.59 -8.00 0.78
CA PHE A 160 -3.27 -9.41 0.90
C PHE A 160 -1.97 -9.75 0.19
N ARG A 161 -1.31 -10.78 0.72
CA ARG A 161 -0.11 -11.38 0.10
C ARG A 161 -0.43 -12.81 -0.28
N THR A 162 -0.04 -13.18 -1.50
CA THR A 162 -0.06 -14.55 -1.98
C THR A 162 1.35 -14.99 -2.39
N GLU A 163 1.66 -16.26 -2.21
CA GLU A 163 2.92 -16.86 -2.60
C GLU A 163 2.66 -18.07 -3.50
N HIS A 164 3.39 -18.12 -4.59
CA HIS A 164 3.26 -19.18 -5.61
C HIS A 164 4.61 -19.83 -5.92
N PRO A 165 4.65 -21.15 -6.16
CA PRO A 165 5.83 -21.78 -6.74
C PRO A 165 6.20 -21.10 -8.06
N ALA A 166 7.52 -20.94 -8.31
CA ALA A 166 8.00 -20.30 -9.54
C ALA A 166 8.05 -21.30 -10.70
N GLU A 167 6.89 -21.76 -11.12
CA GLU A 167 6.71 -22.71 -12.22
C GLU A 167 6.43 -22.03 -13.54
N GLY A 168 6.70 -22.71 -14.67
CA GLY A 168 6.46 -22.18 -16.00
C GLY A 168 4.99 -21.85 -16.29
N GLU A 169 4.08 -22.60 -15.71
CA GLU A 169 2.62 -22.49 -15.87
C GLU A 169 1.99 -21.40 -14.98
N LEU A 170 2.77 -20.76 -14.08
CA LEU A 170 2.25 -19.72 -13.18
C LEU A 170 1.61 -18.58 -13.97
N LEU A 171 0.38 -18.24 -13.61
CA LEU A 171 -0.33 -17.04 -14.07
C LEU A 171 -0.61 -16.14 -12.87
N LEU A 172 0.04 -14.98 -12.83
CA LEU A 172 -0.17 -13.92 -11.86
C LEU A 172 -1.50 -13.18 -12.08
N GLY A 173 -1.98 -12.45 -11.05
CA GLY A 173 -3.19 -11.66 -11.11
C GLY A 173 -4.49 -12.45 -10.92
N ARG A 174 -4.46 -13.79 -10.81
CA ARG A 174 -5.66 -14.59 -10.53
C ARG A 174 -6.23 -14.32 -9.14
N SER A 175 -5.36 -14.09 -8.15
CA SER A 175 -5.71 -13.66 -6.80
C SER A 175 -6.43 -12.31 -6.82
N VAL A 176 -5.94 -11.36 -7.64
CA VAL A 176 -6.54 -10.04 -7.87
C VAL A 176 -7.92 -10.18 -8.50
N GLU A 177 -8.06 -11.01 -9.55
CA GLU A 177 -9.34 -11.24 -10.21
C GLU A 177 -10.37 -11.87 -9.26
N ALA A 178 -9.95 -12.84 -8.44
CA ALA A 178 -10.81 -13.46 -7.43
C ALA A 178 -11.30 -12.44 -6.40
N ALA A 179 -10.40 -11.58 -5.89
CA ALA A 179 -10.75 -10.53 -4.95
C ALA A 179 -11.71 -9.49 -5.58
N TRP A 180 -11.45 -9.10 -6.82
CA TRP A 180 -12.30 -8.16 -7.53
C TRP A 180 -13.71 -8.70 -7.71
N ARG A 181 -13.84 -9.93 -8.23
CA ARG A 181 -15.15 -10.58 -8.40
C ARG A 181 -15.92 -10.75 -7.10
N ALA A 182 -15.23 -11.10 -6.02
CA ALA A 182 -15.85 -11.27 -4.71
C ALA A 182 -16.43 -9.97 -4.14
N LEU A 183 -15.79 -8.82 -4.43
CA LEU A 183 -16.13 -7.53 -3.82
C LEU A 183 -16.97 -6.63 -4.75
N THR A 184 -16.91 -6.81 -6.08
CA THR A 184 -17.61 -5.97 -7.06
C THR A 184 -18.58 -6.74 -7.96
N GLY A 185 -18.48 -8.08 -7.98
CA GLY A 185 -19.23 -8.93 -8.91
C GLY A 185 -18.61 -9.04 -10.31
N GLU A 186 -17.64 -8.22 -10.66
CA GLU A 186 -17.02 -8.12 -11.98
C GLU A 186 -15.51 -8.38 -11.93
N PRO A 187 -14.86 -8.73 -13.05
CA PRO A 187 -13.40 -8.78 -13.12
C PRO A 187 -12.81 -7.37 -13.21
N PRO A 188 -11.47 -7.20 -13.01
CA PRO A 188 -10.78 -5.97 -13.36
C PRO A 188 -11.01 -5.58 -14.83
N ALA A 189 -11.07 -4.28 -15.12
CA ALA A 189 -11.20 -3.78 -16.49
C ALA A 189 -9.87 -3.65 -17.21
N GLY A 190 -8.83 -3.21 -16.48
CA GLY A 190 -7.53 -2.95 -17.08
C GLY A 190 -6.37 -2.93 -16.10
N TRP A 191 -5.15 -2.91 -16.65
CA TRP A 191 -3.93 -2.85 -15.90
C TRP A 191 -2.84 -2.03 -16.61
N GLY A 192 -1.82 -1.64 -15.88
CA GLY A 192 -0.66 -0.94 -16.42
C GLY A 192 0.44 -0.76 -15.37
N THR A 193 1.59 -0.22 -15.80
CA THR A 193 2.71 0.12 -14.91
C THR A 193 2.74 1.62 -14.56
N ALA A 194 1.79 2.37 -15.10
CA ALA A 194 1.63 3.81 -14.91
C ALA A 194 0.17 4.22 -15.20
N GLU A 195 -0.15 5.46 -14.90
CA GLU A 195 -1.44 6.07 -15.18
C GLU A 195 -1.34 7.04 -16.38
N PRO A 196 -2.38 7.14 -17.22
CA PRO A 196 -3.62 6.39 -17.14
C PRO A 196 -3.43 4.92 -17.55
N VAL A 197 -4.18 4.03 -16.88
CA VAL A 197 -4.22 2.60 -17.25
C VAL A 197 -4.90 2.43 -18.61
N ASN A 198 -4.25 1.74 -19.53
CA ASN A 198 -4.70 1.63 -20.92
C ASN A 198 -4.65 0.21 -21.52
N LEU A 199 -4.18 -0.79 -20.76
CA LEU A 199 -4.18 -2.18 -21.21
C LEU A 199 -5.41 -2.90 -20.67
N PRO A 200 -6.16 -3.65 -21.50
CA PRO A 200 -7.24 -4.51 -21.03
C PRO A 200 -6.71 -5.56 -20.04
N TRP A 201 -7.57 -5.98 -19.10
CA TRP A 201 -7.18 -6.99 -18.13
C TRP A 201 -6.69 -8.28 -18.80
N SER A 202 -5.47 -8.69 -18.48
CA SER A 202 -4.85 -9.90 -19.04
C SER A 202 -3.79 -10.46 -18.08
N PRO A 203 -4.12 -11.49 -17.28
CA PRO A 203 -3.18 -12.18 -16.41
C PRO A 203 -1.95 -12.71 -17.16
N ARG A 204 -2.10 -13.14 -18.40
CA ARG A 204 -0.99 -13.63 -19.23
C ARG A 204 0.01 -12.51 -19.54
N GLN A 205 -0.44 -11.37 -20.07
CA GLN A 205 0.43 -10.26 -20.42
C GLN A 205 1.12 -9.68 -19.18
N LEU A 206 0.37 -9.56 -18.08
CA LEU A 206 0.90 -9.15 -16.78
C LEU A 206 2.03 -10.09 -16.32
N THR A 207 1.81 -11.40 -16.42
CA THR A 207 2.80 -12.41 -16.05
C THR A 207 4.05 -12.34 -16.93
N ASP A 208 3.87 -12.20 -18.25
CA ASP A 208 4.98 -12.08 -19.20
C ASP A 208 5.82 -10.82 -18.91
N LEU A 209 5.18 -9.70 -18.58
CA LEU A 209 5.87 -8.48 -18.16
C LEU A 209 6.66 -8.69 -16.86
N ALA A 210 6.04 -9.28 -15.83
CA ALA A 210 6.72 -9.52 -14.56
C ALA A 210 7.93 -10.43 -14.72
N ARG A 211 7.82 -11.48 -15.54
CA ARG A 211 8.95 -12.37 -15.88
C ARG A 211 10.09 -11.64 -16.58
N SER A 212 9.78 -10.71 -17.50
CA SER A 212 10.81 -9.96 -18.23
C SER A 212 11.60 -8.99 -17.35
N ARG A 213 11.10 -8.66 -16.16
CA ARG A 213 11.70 -7.71 -15.22
C ARG A 213 12.52 -8.35 -14.11
N VAL A 214 12.42 -9.66 -13.93
CA VAL A 214 13.20 -10.38 -12.90
C VAL A 214 14.69 -10.09 -13.05
N PRO A 215 15.43 -9.79 -11.96
CA PRO A 215 15.07 -9.92 -10.55
C PRO A 215 14.32 -8.71 -9.95
N GLU A 216 14.16 -7.62 -10.70
CA GLU A 216 13.54 -6.40 -10.20
C GLU A 216 12.04 -6.59 -9.92
N PRO A 217 11.51 -6.03 -8.81
CA PRO A 217 10.08 -6.04 -8.52
C PRO A 217 9.30 -5.30 -9.61
N THR A 218 8.12 -5.82 -9.94
CA THR A 218 7.19 -5.16 -10.86
C THR A 218 6.04 -4.55 -10.07
N LEU A 219 5.85 -3.23 -10.20
CA LEU A 219 4.69 -2.53 -9.66
C LEU A 219 3.66 -2.33 -10.76
N LEU A 220 2.40 -2.64 -10.46
CA LEU A 220 1.27 -2.60 -11.39
C LEU A 220 0.12 -1.84 -10.75
N THR A 221 -0.60 -1.08 -11.58
CA THR A 221 -1.89 -0.49 -11.26
C THR A 221 -2.98 -1.25 -11.99
N VAL A 222 -4.01 -1.67 -11.28
CA VAL A 222 -5.18 -2.39 -11.81
C VAL A 222 -6.42 -1.56 -11.52
N VAL A 223 -7.30 -1.42 -12.49
CA VAL A 223 -8.52 -0.62 -12.37
C VAL A 223 -9.76 -1.40 -12.81
N GLY A 224 -10.90 -1.03 -12.24
CA GLY A 224 -12.22 -1.57 -12.59
C GLY A 224 -13.32 -0.79 -11.89
N ALA A 225 -14.55 -1.25 -11.99
CA ALA A 225 -15.72 -0.58 -11.46
C ALA A 225 -15.57 -0.16 -10.00
N GLY A 226 -15.45 1.15 -9.73
CA GLY A 226 -15.38 1.72 -8.37
C GLY A 226 -14.18 1.29 -7.53
N ALA A 227 -13.16 0.67 -8.15
CA ALA A 227 -12.04 0.08 -7.44
C ALA A 227 -10.71 0.29 -8.17
N LEU A 228 -9.63 0.30 -7.38
CA LEU A 228 -8.27 0.36 -7.85
C LEU A 228 -7.39 -0.56 -6.98
N ALA A 229 -6.47 -1.29 -7.62
CA ALA A 229 -5.44 -2.02 -6.89
C ALA A 229 -4.04 -1.60 -7.32
N VAL A 230 -3.15 -1.58 -6.33
CA VAL A 230 -1.69 -1.57 -6.55
C VAL A 230 -1.19 -2.97 -6.26
N VAL A 231 -0.47 -3.55 -7.20
CA VAL A 231 0.08 -4.91 -7.10
C VAL A 231 1.59 -4.85 -7.26
N ARG A 232 2.30 -5.37 -6.27
CA ARG A 232 3.75 -5.58 -6.37
C ARG A 232 4.02 -7.06 -6.56
N VAL A 233 4.72 -7.40 -7.63
CA VAL A 233 5.19 -8.75 -7.89
C VAL A 233 6.68 -8.82 -7.60
N THR A 234 7.09 -9.77 -6.76
CA THR A 234 8.48 -9.95 -6.34
C THR A 234 8.90 -11.40 -6.51
N ARG A 235 10.08 -11.62 -7.12
CA ARG A 235 10.71 -12.94 -7.15
C ARG A 235 11.53 -13.13 -5.87
N THR A 236 11.19 -14.15 -5.08
CA THR A 236 11.87 -14.53 -3.84
C THR A 236 12.58 -15.87 -3.98
N ALA A 237 13.37 -16.25 -2.98
CA ALA A 237 13.98 -17.58 -2.93
C ALA A 237 12.92 -18.69 -2.82
N ALA A 238 11.79 -18.43 -2.16
CA ALA A 238 10.70 -19.39 -1.97
C ALA A 238 9.78 -19.52 -3.19
N GLY A 239 9.62 -18.41 -3.96
CA GLY A 239 8.70 -18.44 -5.09
C GLY A 239 8.49 -17.07 -5.72
N VAL A 240 7.26 -16.79 -6.08
CA VAL A 240 6.80 -15.47 -6.56
C VAL A 240 5.72 -14.97 -5.63
N GLU A 241 5.92 -13.77 -5.09
CA GLU A 241 4.95 -13.10 -4.22
C GLU A 241 4.16 -12.05 -5.00
N GLU A 242 2.87 -11.98 -4.73
CA GLU A 242 2.00 -10.86 -5.10
C GLU A 242 1.56 -10.16 -3.81
N ASP A 243 2.03 -8.92 -3.60
CA ASP A 243 1.48 -8.01 -2.59
C ASP A 243 0.42 -7.14 -3.24
N VAL A 244 -0.81 -7.26 -2.80
CA VAL A 244 -1.97 -6.57 -3.39
C VAL A 244 -2.59 -5.63 -2.37
N THR A 245 -2.80 -4.38 -2.77
CA THR A 245 -3.64 -3.42 -2.05
C THR A 245 -4.80 -3.04 -2.94
N LEU A 246 -5.96 -3.63 -2.70
CA LEU A 246 -7.22 -3.35 -3.41
C LEU A 246 -8.06 -2.38 -2.58
N THR A 247 -8.42 -1.24 -3.16
CA THR A 247 -9.24 -0.21 -2.53
C THR A 247 -10.51 0.03 -3.32
N LEU A 248 -11.64 0.03 -2.63
CA LEU A 248 -12.97 0.31 -3.18
C LEU A 248 -13.52 1.57 -2.52
N GLY A 249 -14.13 2.44 -3.30
CA GLY A 249 -14.73 3.69 -2.82
C GLY A 249 -16.25 3.61 -2.77
N TYR A 250 -16.83 4.12 -1.68
CA TYR A 250 -18.27 4.13 -1.42
C TYR A 250 -18.76 5.54 -1.13
N GLY A 251 -19.96 5.83 -1.61
CA GLY A 251 -20.67 7.07 -1.31
C GLY A 251 -21.26 7.09 0.11
N PRO A 252 -21.82 8.24 0.50
CA PRO A 252 -22.51 8.35 1.78
C PRO A 252 -23.70 7.36 1.85
N GLY A 253 -23.67 6.47 2.85
CA GLY A 253 -24.72 5.47 3.09
C GLY A 253 -24.61 4.19 2.25
N ASP A 254 -23.67 4.09 1.32
CA ASP A 254 -23.42 2.85 0.59
C ASP A 254 -22.64 1.87 1.49
N PRO A 255 -23.12 0.65 1.78
CA PRO A 255 -22.42 -0.26 2.67
C PRO A 255 -21.23 -0.91 1.96
N ALA A 256 -20.10 -1.02 2.67
CA ALA A 256 -18.98 -1.86 2.21
C ALA A 256 -19.36 -3.36 2.37
N PRO A 257 -18.98 -4.24 1.45
CA PRO A 257 -19.38 -5.65 1.43
C PRO A 257 -18.56 -6.49 2.44
N LEU A 258 -18.66 -6.19 3.73
CA LEU A 258 -17.87 -6.87 4.78
C LEU A 258 -18.22 -8.36 4.87
N ASP A 259 -19.47 -8.72 4.57
CA ASP A 259 -19.94 -10.11 4.59
C ASP A 259 -19.29 -10.98 3.50
N ALA A 260 -18.71 -10.38 2.46
CA ALA A 260 -17.96 -11.10 1.45
C ALA A 260 -16.52 -11.47 1.88
N LEU A 261 -15.97 -10.83 2.92
CA LEU A 261 -14.58 -11.00 3.34
C LEU A 261 -14.22 -12.42 3.78
N PRO A 262 -15.05 -13.15 4.56
CA PRO A 262 -14.74 -14.53 4.94
C PRO A 262 -14.65 -15.46 3.72
N ALA A 263 -15.58 -15.34 2.76
CA ALA A 263 -15.59 -16.13 1.53
C ALA A 263 -14.38 -15.78 0.64
N LEU A 264 -14.02 -14.51 0.52
CA LEU A 264 -12.82 -14.06 -0.18
C LEU A 264 -11.56 -14.69 0.45
N ALA A 265 -11.39 -14.59 1.77
CA ALA A 265 -10.25 -15.19 2.48
C ALA A 265 -10.17 -16.70 2.24
N GLY A 266 -11.33 -17.40 2.22
CA GLY A 266 -11.42 -18.81 1.87
C GLY A 266 -10.92 -19.08 0.45
N THR A 267 -11.42 -18.35 -0.54
CA THR A 267 -11.01 -18.48 -1.94
C THR A 267 -9.51 -18.26 -2.14
N LEU A 268 -8.96 -17.23 -1.50
CA LEU A 268 -7.51 -16.94 -1.56
C LEU A 268 -6.68 -18.05 -0.92
N ALA A 269 -7.15 -18.61 0.21
CA ALA A 269 -6.46 -19.68 0.92
C ALA A 269 -6.55 -21.03 0.17
N ASP A 270 -7.69 -21.31 -0.50
CA ASP A 270 -7.89 -22.57 -1.22
C ASP A 270 -7.12 -22.64 -2.54
N GLY A 271 -7.11 -21.55 -3.31
CA GLY A 271 -6.66 -21.57 -4.71
C GLY A 271 -5.50 -20.63 -5.06
N HIS A 272 -5.11 -19.72 -4.16
CA HIS A 272 -4.18 -18.65 -4.51
C HIS A 272 -3.00 -18.49 -3.55
N GLY A 273 -2.71 -19.48 -2.70
CA GLY A 273 -1.53 -19.43 -1.85
C GLY A 273 -1.52 -18.27 -0.85
N LEU A 274 -2.65 -17.97 -0.22
CA LEU A 274 -2.76 -16.88 0.75
C LEU A 274 -1.72 -17.01 1.86
N VAL A 275 -0.95 -15.96 2.05
CA VAL A 275 -0.02 -15.79 3.18
C VAL A 275 -0.71 -15.03 4.30
N SER A 276 -1.26 -13.86 4.00
CA SER A 276 -2.03 -13.04 4.94
C SER A 276 -3.00 -12.11 4.19
N MET A 277 -4.07 -11.71 4.88
CA MET A 277 -4.99 -10.67 4.41
C MET A 277 -5.39 -9.77 5.57
N LEU A 278 -5.43 -8.47 5.34
CA LEU A 278 -5.99 -7.46 6.24
C LEU A 278 -7.05 -6.66 5.49
N ALA A 279 -8.23 -6.57 6.02
CA ALA A 279 -9.26 -5.65 5.54
C ALA A 279 -9.49 -4.53 6.54
N SER A 280 -9.63 -3.30 6.05
CA SER A 280 -9.88 -2.11 6.85
C SER A 280 -10.87 -1.18 6.17
N VAL A 281 -11.66 -0.46 6.97
CA VAL A 281 -12.63 0.55 6.52
C VAL A 281 -12.26 1.89 7.14
N GLY A 282 -12.31 2.94 6.34
CA GLY A 282 -12.03 4.28 6.83
C GLY A 282 -12.58 5.38 5.92
N PRO A 283 -12.59 6.63 6.41
CA PRO A 283 -13.02 7.77 5.60
C PRO A 283 -12.09 7.96 4.39
N GLY A 284 -12.65 8.44 3.31
CA GLY A 284 -11.90 8.76 2.09
C GLY A 284 -12.79 8.89 0.89
N GLY A 285 -12.45 9.77 -0.03
CA GLY A 285 -13.25 10.05 -1.22
C GLY A 285 -13.45 8.82 -2.09
N ARG A 286 -14.69 8.62 -2.53
CA ARG A 286 -15.06 7.50 -3.44
C ARG A 286 -14.30 7.53 -4.77
N ASP A 287 -13.75 8.67 -5.13
CA ASP A 287 -12.93 8.86 -6.34
C ASP A 287 -11.51 8.28 -6.22
N LEU A 288 -11.16 7.72 -5.06
CA LEU A 288 -9.90 7.07 -4.75
C LEU A 288 -8.66 8.00 -4.87
N ASN A 289 -8.85 9.32 -4.74
CA ASN A 289 -7.76 10.29 -4.70
C ASN A 289 -7.48 10.74 -3.27
N VAL A 290 -6.24 11.08 -2.96
CA VAL A 290 -5.77 11.46 -1.63
C VAL A 290 -5.57 12.95 -1.54
N SER A 291 -6.27 13.61 -0.63
CA SER A 291 -6.11 15.04 -0.33
C SER A 291 -4.91 15.26 0.60
N PRO A 292 -4.24 16.45 0.54
CA PRO A 292 -3.11 16.76 1.43
C PRO A 292 -3.60 17.25 2.81
N ARG A 293 -4.39 16.42 3.46
CA ARG A 293 -5.07 16.72 4.73
C ARG A 293 -5.11 15.52 5.63
N PHE A 294 -5.25 15.78 6.92
CA PHE A 294 -5.41 14.74 7.92
C PHE A 294 -6.69 13.94 7.66
N GLY A 295 -6.53 12.67 7.35
CA GLY A 295 -7.60 11.68 7.36
C GLY A 295 -7.50 10.80 8.60
N ARG A 296 -8.63 10.47 9.22
CA ARG A 296 -8.62 9.45 10.26
C ARG A 296 -8.10 8.13 9.66
N PRO A 297 -7.21 7.40 10.36
CA PRO A 297 -6.72 6.12 9.86
C PRO A 297 -7.90 5.15 9.69
N PRO A 298 -7.87 4.29 8.65
CA PRO A 298 -8.86 3.23 8.48
C PRO A 298 -8.77 2.26 9.65
N LEU A 299 -9.90 1.69 10.05
CA LEU A 299 -9.98 0.72 11.15
C LEU A 299 -10.00 -0.71 10.59
N PRO A 300 -9.24 -1.65 11.18
CA PRO A 300 -9.22 -3.03 10.74
C PRO A 300 -10.55 -3.71 11.06
N VAL A 301 -11.10 -4.43 10.07
CA VAL A 301 -12.37 -5.16 10.18
C VAL A 301 -12.18 -6.67 10.11
N ALA A 302 -11.10 -7.14 9.48
CA ALA A 302 -10.79 -8.55 9.37
C ALA A 302 -9.30 -8.79 9.17
N PHE A 303 -8.81 -9.89 9.73
CA PHE A 303 -7.48 -10.42 9.44
C PHE A 303 -7.58 -11.90 9.07
N ALA A 304 -6.79 -12.35 8.10
CA ALA A 304 -6.65 -13.76 7.79
C ALA A 304 -5.19 -14.16 7.70
N LEU A 305 -4.87 -15.33 8.24
CA LEU A 305 -3.56 -15.95 8.18
C LEU A 305 -3.65 -17.24 7.38
N GLY A 306 -2.80 -17.38 6.37
CA GLY A 306 -2.73 -18.56 5.52
C GLY A 306 -2.17 -19.78 6.26
N GLY A 307 -2.33 -20.95 5.65
CA GLY A 307 -1.99 -22.22 6.29
C GLY A 307 -0.53 -22.39 6.66
N ALA A 308 0.42 -21.68 6.01
CA ALA A 308 1.83 -21.69 6.40
C ALA A 308 2.04 -21.00 7.75
N GLY A 309 1.54 -19.76 7.89
CA GLY A 309 1.67 -19.00 9.13
C GLY A 309 0.91 -19.67 10.29
N VAL A 310 -0.26 -20.30 10.02
CA VAL A 310 -0.99 -21.09 11.04
C VAL A 310 -0.19 -22.30 11.48
N ALA A 311 0.53 -22.96 10.59
CA ALA A 311 1.39 -24.11 10.94
C ALA A 311 2.57 -23.68 11.82
N GLU A 312 3.18 -22.51 11.56
CA GLU A 312 4.25 -21.94 12.38
C GLU A 312 3.76 -21.59 13.80
N ALA A 313 2.60 -20.93 13.90
CA ALA A 313 2.00 -20.57 15.18
C ALA A 313 1.34 -21.75 15.92
N THR A 314 1.22 -22.90 15.28
CA THR A 314 0.36 -24.04 15.59
C THR A 314 -1.14 -23.73 15.58
N LEU A 315 -1.94 -24.62 15.01
CA LEU A 315 -3.38 -24.41 14.86
C LEU A 315 -4.09 -24.25 16.23
N THR A 316 -3.66 -24.99 17.24
CA THR A 316 -4.24 -24.95 18.59
C THR A 316 -4.01 -23.60 19.25
N HIS A 317 -2.81 -23.06 19.12
CA HIS A 317 -2.45 -21.74 19.64
C HIS A 317 -3.19 -20.63 18.86
N ALA A 318 -3.10 -20.64 17.54
CA ALA A 318 -3.69 -19.62 16.68
C ALA A 318 -5.23 -19.50 16.84
N ARG A 319 -5.93 -20.62 17.19
CA ARG A 319 -7.37 -20.62 17.46
C ARG A 319 -7.78 -19.99 18.79
N ARG A 320 -6.84 -19.73 19.69
CA ARG A 320 -7.12 -19.25 21.05
C ARG A 320 -6.39 -17.95 21.38
N PRO A 321 -6.61 -16.87 20.60
CA PRO A 321 -6.04 -15.58 20.95
C PRO A 321 -6.59 -15.10 22.31
N PRO A 322 -5.83 -14.31 23.09
CA PRO A 322 -6.27 -13.73 24.37
C PRO A 322 -7.27 -12.57 24.13
N LEU A 323 -8.24 -12.78 23.27
CA LEU A 323 -9.23 -11.84 22.77
C LEU A 323 -10.58 -12.55 22.62
N ALA A 324 -11.68 -11.82 22.72
CA ALA A 324 -13.03 -12.34 22.49
C ALA A 324 -13.34 -12.58 20.99
N LEU A 325 -12.36 -13.06 20.21
CA LEU A 325 -12.51 -13.36 18.79
C LEU A 325 -12.94 -14.82 18.59
N ARG A 326 -13.70 -15.04 17.52
CA ARG A 326 -14.11 -16.39 17.09
C ARG A 326 -13.54 -16.67 15.71
N PRO A 327 -12.29 -17.13 15.60
CA PRO A 327 -11.69 -17.42 14.30
C PRO A 327 -12.41 -18.58 13.62
N SER A 328 -12.61 -18.45 12.31
CA SER A 328 -13.11 -19.50 11.45
C SER A 328 -11.98 -20.11 10.60
N THR A 329 -12.11 -21.41 10.29
CA THR A 329 -11.13 -22.10 9.46
C THR A 329 -11.39 -21.78 7.99
N ILE A 330 -10.32 -21.47 7.25
CA ILE A 330 -10.33 -21.22 5.79
C ILE A 330 -9.28 -22.12 5.10
N GLY A 331 -9.44 -22.29 3.80
CA GLY A 331 -8.49 -23.06 3.00
C GLY A 331 -8.60 -24.58 3.17
N PRO A 332 -7.67 -25.32 2.56
CA PRO A 332 -7.75 -26.78 2.51
C PRO A 332 -7.52 -27.43 3.86
N ALA A 333 -8.29 -28.50 4.16
CA ALA A 333 -8.26 -29.21 5.44
C ALA A 333 -6.85 -29.71 5.85
N ARG A 334 -5.97 -30.00 4.87
CA ARG A 334 -4.59 -30.48 5.12
C ARG A 334 -3.64 -29.36 5.55
N ARG A 335 -3.97 -28.09 5.24
CA ARG A 335 -3.15 -26.91 5.58
C ARG A 335 -4.10 -25.73 5.90
N PRO A 336 -4.87 -25.84 6.99
CA PRO A 336 -5.91 -24.85 7.28
C PRO A 336 -5.31 -23.50 7.65
N GLY A 337 -5.86 -22.44 7.06
CA GLY A 337 -5.70 -21.06 7.51
C GLY A 337 -6.78 -20.66 8.51
N LEU A 338 -6.69 -19.46 9.04
CA LEU A 338 -7.67 -18.88 9.97
C LEU A 338 -8.07 -17.48 9.54
N TYR A 339 -9.36 -17.20 9.64
CA TYR A 339 -9.95 -15.88 9.46
C TYR A 339 -10.43 -15.35 10.82
N TYR A 340 -10.07 -14.12 11.17
CA TYR A 340 -10.40 -13.44 12.42
C TYR A 340 -11.26 -12.21 12.11
N PRO A 341 -12.55 -12.19 12.46
CA PRO A 341 -13.36 -10.98 12.42
C PRO A 341 -12.91 -10.03 13.53
N LEU A 342 -12.53 -8.79 13.17
CA LEU A 342 -12.02 -7.79 14.12
C LEU A 342 -13.07 -6.75 14.49
N GLY A 343 -14.13 -6.60 13.69
CA GLY A 343 -15.19 -5.63 13.91
C GLY A 343 -15.83 -5.14 12.61
N ASP A 344 -16.59 -4.07 12.72
CA ASP A 344 -17.30 -3.44 11.60
C ASP A 344 -16.64 -2.11 11.13
N GLY A 345 -15.49 -1.75 11.69
CA GLY A 345 -14.79 -0.49 11.35
C GLY A 345 -15.30 0.73 12.12
N THR A 346 -16.09 0.56 13.18
CA THR A 346 -16.58 1.67 14.01
C THR A 346 -15.79 1.83 15.31
N ASP A 347 -15.18 0.75 15.81
CA ASP A 347 -14.44 0.74 17.08
C ASP A 347 -13.00 1.22 16.91
N PRO A 348 -12.61 2.37 17.50
CA PRO A 348 -11.23 2.86 17.48
C PRO A 348 -10.19 1.88 18.07
N ALA A 349 -10.61 0.97 18.98
CA ALA A 349 -9.74 -0.05 19.56
C ALA A 349 -9.40 -1.20 18.59
N GLY A 350 -9.88 -1.18 17.36
CA GLY A 350 -9.61 -2.19 16.35
C GLY A 350 -8.13 -2.43 16.09
N TRP A 351 -7.29 -1.37 16.14
CA TRP A 351 -5.84 -1.50 16.00
C TRP A 351 -5.17 -2.17 17.18
N ASP A 352 -5.64 -1.92 18.42
CA ASP A 352 -5.14 -2.59 19.62
C ASP A 352 -5.49 -4.07 19.59
N THR A 353 -6.71 -4.39 19.13
CA THR A 353 -7.17 -5.76 18.93
C THR A 353 -6.29 -6.49 17.92
N LEU A 354 -6.03 -5.89 16.74
CA LEU A 354 -5.12 -6.46 15.73
C LEU A 354 -3.70 -6.61 16.27
N SER A 355 -3.17 -5.60 16.96
CA SER A 355 -1.84 -5.63 17.55
C SER A 355 -1.66 -6.78 18.53
N THR A 356 -2.64 -6.97 19.43
CA THR A 356 -2.68 -8.06 20.40
C THR A 356 -2.76 -9.43 19.71
N LEU A 357 -3.59 -9.54 18.66
CA LEU A 357 -3.68 -10.76 17.84
C LEU A 357 -2.34 -11.09 17.18
N LEU A 358 -1.71 -10.10 16.55
CA LEU A 358 -0.41 -10.30 15.86
C LEU A 358 0.70 -10.65 16.85
N ALA A 359 0.72 -10.03 18.04
CA ALA A 359 1.67 -10.39 19.10
C ALA A 359 1.50 -11.84 19.53
N HIS A 360 0.24 -12.28 19.73
CA HIS A 360 -0.08 -13.68 20.07
C HIS A 360 0.38 -14.65 18.98
N LEU A 361 0.11 -14.37 17.70
CA LEU A 361 0.48 -15.25 16.59
C LEU A 361 2.00 -15.37 16.38
N ARG A 362 2.78 -14.38 16.81
CA ARG A 362 4.26 -14.41 16.77
C ARG A 362 4.89 -15.22 17.89
N THR A 363 4.19 -15.44 18.98
CA THR A 363 4.70 -16.18 20.13
C THR A 363 4.65 -17.67 19.81
N THR A 364 5.78 -18.23 19.40
CA THR A 364 5.93 -19.66 19.21
C THR A 364 5.95 -20.32 20.60
N VAL A 365 5.09 -21.31 20.84
CA VAL A 365 5.03 -22.08 22.08
C VAL A 365 6.12 -23.16 22.06
#